data_e1befa39c7e635372394ba9409619295
#
_entry.id   e1befa39c7e635372394ba9409619295
#
_cell.length_a   1.000
_cell.length_b   1.000
_cell.length_c   1.000
_cell.angle_alpha   90.00
_cell.angle_beta   90.00
_cell.angle_gamma   90.00
#
_symmetry.space_group_name_H-M   'P 1'
#
loop_
_entity.id
_entity.type
_entity.pdbx_description
1 polymer ?
#
loop_
_entity_poly.entity_id
_entity_poly.type
_entity_poly.pdbx_seq_one_letter_code
_entity_poly.pdbx_strand_id
1 'polypeptide(L)'
;MAARGKTICFIDNANTFHGQQESGWRIDWKKFSEYLGRDEEVWQTYFFASHQDPPRPEEASFFQFLKEQLRWEVELYPLGLKTVTCNNCRRTTTLYAEKGVDTGLATKMLMLGMNRAYETALLVSGDRDYLETVKYVKGMGLRVEVISWRSCLSDDLAAESSSPVIFLSDLQGEIEKTD
;
A
#
# COMPACT_ATOMS: atom_id res chain seq x y z
N MET A 1 7.70 -6.31 -22.39
CA MET A 1 6.47 -5.73 -21.79
C MET A 1 6.20 -4.39 -22.43
N ALA A 2 4.95 -3.93 -22.50
CA ALA A 2 4.68 -2.55 -22.94
C ALA A 2 5.22 -1.59 -21.89
N ALA A 3 5.79 -0.45 -22.31
CA ALA A 3 6.28 0.57 -21.40
C ALA A 3 5.14 1.07 -20.47
N ARG A 4 5.46 1.28 -19.21
CA ARG A 4 4.47 1.75 -18.20
C ARG A 4 4.07 3.20 -18.40
N GLY A 5 4.94 4.00 -19.04
CA GLY A 5 4.78 5.44 -19.10
C GLY A 5 4.94 6.09 -17.72
N LYS A 6 4.32 7.26 -17.51
CA LYS A 6 4.40 7.95 -16.23
C LYS A 6 3.75 7.13 -15.11
N THR A 7 4.56 6.65 -14.18
CA THR A 7 4.15 5.68 -13.16
C THR A 7 4.10 6.31 -11.78
N ILE A 8 3.02 6.04 -11.04
CA ILE A 8 2.88 6.38 -9.62
C ILE A 8 2.64 5.12 -8.82
N CYS A 9 3.31 4.98 -7.67
CA CYS A 9 3.13 3.88 -6.74
C CYS A 9 2.26 4.30 -5.54
N PHE A 10 1.29 3.46 -5.17
CA PHE A 10 0.40 3.63 -4.03
C PHE A 10 0.57 2.45 -3.10
N ILE A 11 1.06 2.69 -1.89
CA ILE A 11 1.39 1.64 -0.92
C ILE A 11 0.42 1.71 0.27
N ASP A 12 -0.29 0.61 0.47
CA ASP A 12 -1.10 0.36 1.67
C ASP A 12 -0.21 -0.32 2.72
N ASN A 13 0.15 0.45 3.76
CA ASN A 13 1.02 -0.06 4.83
C ASN A 13 0.38 -1.17 5.64
N ALA A 14 -0.93 -1.12 5.89
CA ALA A 14 -1.60 -2.12 6.70
C ALA A 14 -1.53 -3.50 6.06
N ASN A 15 -1.88 -3.57 4.77
CA ASN A 15 -1.82 -4.80 4.00
C ASN A 15 -0.38 -5.33 3.87
N THR A 16 0.58 -4.44 3.57
CA THR A 16 2.00 -4.82 3.49
C THR A 16 2.55 -5.28 4.84
N PHE A 17 2.19 -4.62 5.93
CA PHE A 17 2.63 -4.99 7.28
C PHE A 17 2.08 -6.35 7.72
N HIS A 18 0.81 -6.62 7.43
CA HIS A 18 0.19 -7.92 7.71
C HIS A 18 0.93 -9.06 6.98
N GLY A 19 1.21 -8.88 5.70
CA GLY A 19 1.95 -9.87 4.92
C GLY A 19 3.39 -10.08 5.42
N GLN A 20 4.08 -9.03 5.88
CA GLN A 20 5.39 -9.15 6.53
C GLN A 20 5.32 -9.98 7.82
N GLN A 21 4.26 -9.81 8.62
CA GLN A 21 4.08 -10.60 9.84
C GLN A 21 3.86 -12.08 9.52
N GLU A 22 3.04 -12.38 8.52
CA GLU A 22 2.76 -13.77 8.11
C GLU A 22 3.97 -14.45 7.46
N SER A 23 4.73 -13.72 6.66
CA SER A 23 5.91 -14.25 5.97
C SER A 23 7.15 -14.38 6.86
N GLY A 24 7.15 -13.70 8.01
CA GLY A 24 8.25 -13.75 8.99
C GLY A 24 9.48 -12.92 8.62
N TRP A 25 9.40 -12.07 7.58
CA TRP A 25 10.49 -11.17 7.19
C TRP A 25 9.98 -9.76 6.87
N ARG A 26 10.88 -8.80 6.81
CA ARG A 26 10.54 -7.38 6.63
C ARG A 26 11.09 -6.83 5.32
N ILE A 27 10.32 -5.95 4.70
CA ILE A 27 10.74 -5.21 3.51
C ILE A 27 11.77 -4.14 3.91
N ASP A 28 12.90 -4.13 3.22
CA ASP A 28 13.78 -2.96 3.13
C ASP A 28 13.20 -1.99 2.09
N TRP A 29 12.60 -0.92 2.55
CA TRP A 29 11.91 0.03 1.69
C TRP A 29 12.84 0.77 0.72
N LYS A 30 14.14 0.88 1.06
CA LYS A 30 15.13 1.43 0.13
C LYS A 30 15.38 0.47 -1.02
N LYS A 31 15.64 -0.80 -0.72
CA LYS A 31 15.80 -1.84 -1.75
C LYS A 31 14.53 -2.00 -2.59
N PHE A 32 13.35 -1.90 -1.96
CA PHE A 32 12.08 -1.94 -2.68
C PHE A 32 11.92 -0.74 -3.62
N SER A 33 12.28 0.46 -3.19
CA SER A 33 12.29 1.66 -4.05
C SER A 33 13.23 1.48 -5.26
N GLU A 34 14.42 0.94 -5.03
CA GLU A 34 15.40 0.63 -6.07
C GLU A 34 14.87 -0.44 -7.04
N TYR A 35 14.20 -1.47 -6.52
CA TYR A 35 13.54 -2.50 -7.32
C TYR A 35 12.47 -1.91 -8.23
N LEU A 36 11.59 -1.06 -7.71
CA LEU A 36 10.51 -0.43 -8.49
C LEU A 36 11.06 0.45 -9.62
N GLY A 37 12.17 1.13 -9.39
CA GLY A 37 12.81 2.04 -10.35
C GLY A 37 13.79 1.36 -11.32
N ARG A 38 13.99 0.03 -11.26
CA ARG A 38 15.02 -0.68 -12.02
C ARG A 38 14.80 -0.63 -13.52
N ASP A 39 13.58 -0.88 -13.97
CA ASP A 39 13.24 -0.97 -15.37
C ASP A 39 12.65 0.32 -15.93
N GLU A 40 11.89 1.03 -15.11
CA GLU A 40 11.22 2.28 -15.48
C GLU A 40 11.10 3.19 -14.26
N GLU A 41 11.24 4.50 -14.47
CA GLU A 41 11.15 5.49 -13.39
C GLU A 41 9.76 5.51 -12.75
N VAL A 42 9.72 5.37 -11.42
CA VAL A 42 8.53 5.67 -10.62
C VAL A 42 8.58 7.15 -10.25
N TRP A 43 7.72 7.94 -10.89
CA TRP A 43 7.72 9.40 -10.73
C TRP A 43 7.40 9.86 -9.32
N GLN A 44 6.47 9.17 -8.63
CA GLN A 44 6.11 9.46 -7.24
C GLN A 44 5.61 8.19 -6.54
N THR A 45 5.90 8.09 -5.25
CA THR A 45 5.35 7.04 -4.38
C THR A 45 4.56 7.68 -3.24
N TYR A 46 3.33 7.23 -3.05
CA TYR A 46 2.47 7.58 -1.92
C TYR A 46 2.39 6.40 -0.96
N PHE A 47 2.70 6.65 0.30
CA PHE A 47 2.68 5.65 1.36
C PHE A 47 1.58 6.01 2.36
N PHE A 48 0.57 5.16 2.50
CA PHE A 48 -0.59 5.37 3.35
C PHE A 48 -0.48 4.53 4.61
N ALA A 49 -0.57 5.15 5.78
CA ALA A 49 -0.43 4.46 7.05
C ALA A 49 -1.33 5.04 8.13
N SER A 50 -1.77 4.19 9.04
CA SER A 50 -2.32 4.60 10.33
C SER A 50 -1.22 4.78 11.37
N HIS A 51 -1.43 5.66 12.33
CA HIS A 51 -0.53 5.87 13.46
C HIS A 51 -1.28 6.17 14.75
N GLN A 52 -0.66 5.91 15.89
CA GLN A 52 -1.15 6.42 17.17
C GLN A 52 -0.95 7.93 17.22
N ASP A 53 -1.81 8.64 17.89
CA ASP A 53 -1.67 10.08 18.09
C ASP A 53 -1.34 10.40 19.56
N PRO A 54 -0.12 10.86 19.87
CA PRO A 54 1.03 11.06 18.98
C PRO A 54 1.66 9.73 18.47
N PRO A 55 2.35 9.73 17.31
CA PRO A 55 3.03 8.54 16.82
C PRO A 55 4.14 8.11 17.78
N ARG A 56 4.39 6.81 17.87
CA ARG A 56 5.53 6.29 18.63
C ARG A 56 6.86 6.75 18.01
N PRO A 57 7.94 6.91 18.81
CA PRO A 57 9.22 7.40 18.29
C PRO A 57 9.75 6.60 17.09
N GLU A 58 9.58 5.27 17.10
CA GLU A 58 10.01 4.39 16.01
C GLU A 58 9.18 4.63 14.73
N GLU A 59 7.86 4.83 14.89
CA GLU A 59 6.97 5.15 13.77
C GLU A 59 7.31 6.53 13.18
N ALA A 60 7.52 7.52 14.03
CA ALA A 60 7.91 8.86 13.60
C ALA A 60 9.23 8.84 12.82
N SER A 61 10.24 8.13 13.33
CA SER A 61 11.55 7.98 12.67
C SER A 61 11.42 7.25 11.33
N PHE A 62 10.58 6.23 11.25
CA PHE A 62 10.31 5.50 10.02
C PHE A 62 9.63 6.39 8.97
N PHE A 63 8.60 7.13 9.34
CA PHE A 63 7.92 8.04 8.42
C PHE A 63 8.83 9.18 7.96
N GLN A 64 9.70 9.68 8.84
CA GLN A 64 10.72 10.67 8.47
C GLN A 64 11.71 10.08 7.46
N PHE A 65 12.18 8.85 7.66
CA PHE A 65 13.03 8.16 6.69
C PHE A 65 12.38 8.05 5.31
N LEU A 66 11.11 7.65 5.21
CA LEU A 66 10.39 7.57 3.94
C LEU A 66 10.33 8.93 3.22
N LYS A 67 10.04 10.00 3.97
CA LYS A 67 9.94 11.37 3.42
C LYS A 67 11.29 11.93 2.98
N GLU A 68 12.32 11.82 3.84
CA GLU A 68 13.58 12.51 3.63
C GLU A 68 14.56 11.72 2.76
N GLN A 69 14.63 10.40 2.95
CA GLN A 69 15.58 9.57 2.23
C GLN A 69 15.02 9.01 0.93
N LEU A 70 13.75 8.60 0.93
CA LEU A 70 13.12 8.04 -0.28
C LEU A 70 12.32 9.06 -1.08
N ARG A 71 12.11 10.26 -0.54
CA ARG A 71 11.31 11.34 -1.16
C ARG A 71 9.86 10.93 -1.45
N TRP A 72 9.33 10.04 -0.62
CA TRP A 72 7.95 9.58 -0.74
C TRP A 72 6.97 10.54 -0.07
N GLU A 73 5.78 10.63 -0.61
CA GLU A 73 4.65 11.30 0.05
C GLU A 73 4.03 10.34 1.07
N VAL A 74 4.02 10.73 2.34
CA VAL A 74 3.50 9.89 3.42
C VAL A 74 2.21 10.50 3.96
N GLU A 75 1.11 9.81 3.69
CA GLU A 75 -0.24 10.18 4.10
C GLU A 75 -0.57 9.43 5.40
N LEU A 76 -0.72 10.17 6.49
CA LEU A 76 -0.90 9.61 7.83
C LEU A 76 -2.33 9.83 8.34
N TYR A 77 -2.90 8.76 8.88
CA TYR A 77 -4.25 8.73 9.44
C TYR A 77 -4.19 8.35 10.92
N PRO A 78 -4.73 9.16 11.83
CA PRO A 78 -4.77 8.79 13.24
C PRO A 78 -5.67 7.57 13.45
N LEU A 79 -5.21 6.62 14.27
CA LEU A 79 -6.01 5.48 14.68
C LEU A 79 -7.25 5.94 15.45
N GLY A 80 -8.40 5.46 15.04
CA GLY A 80 -9.66 5.66 15.78
C GLY A 80 -9.76 4.72 16.98
N LEU A 81 -10.63 5.04 17.93
CA LEU A 81 -11.00 4.15 19.01
C LEU A 81 -12.32 3.46 18.66
N LYS A 82 -12.34 2.12 18.68
CA LYS A 82 -13.53 1.30 18.47
C LYS A 82 -13.85 0.54 19.75
N THR A 83 -15.04 0.76 20.26
CA THR A 83 -15.55 0.01 21.41
C THR A 83 -16.21 -1.28 20.94
N VAL A 84 -15.74 -2.42 21.44
CA VAL A 84 -16.27 -3.75 21.11
C VAL A 84 -16.82 -4.37 22.39
N THR A 85 -18.07 -4.81 22.35
CA THR A 85 -18.72 -5.52 23.46
C THR A 85 -18.79 -7.02 23.14
N CYS A 86 -18.26 -7.84 24.04
CA CYS A 86 -18.33 -9.29 23.89
C CYS A 86 -19.78 -9.78 24.04
N ASN A 87 -20.25 -10.52 23.05
CA ASN A 87 -21.63 -11.04 23.07
C ASN A 87 -21.88 -12.08 24.20
N ASN A 88 -20.83 -12.78 24.64
CA ASN A 88 -20.97 -13.81 25.68
C ASN A 88 -20.89 -13.23 27.09
N CYS A 89 -19.89 -12.41 27.40
CA CYS A 89 -19.66 -11.94 28.77
C CYS A 89 -20.06 -10.48 28.98
N ARG A 90 -20.54 -9.76 27.93
CA ARG A 90 -20.95 -8.36 27.96
C ARG A 90 -19.84 -7.37 28.37
N ARG A 91 -18.60 -7.85 28.48
CA ARG A 91 -17.46 -6.96 28.71
C ARG A 91 -17.21 -6.10 27.49
N THR A 92 -16.95 -4.83 27.75
CA THR A 92 -16.62 -3.84 26.73
C THR A 92 -15.12 -3.57 26.75
N THR A 93 -14.50 -3.59 25.59
CA THR A 93 -13.08 -3.27 25.41
C THR A 93 -12.95 -2.23 24.31
N THR A 94 -12.06 -1.27 24.51
CA THR A 94 -11.74 -0.28 23.48
C THR A 94 -10.46 -0.72 22.77
N LEU A 95 -10.53 -0.80 21.45
CA LEU A 95 -9.41 -1.18 20.58
C LEU A 95 -9.10 -0.04 19.63
N TYR A 96 -7.83 0.10 19.28
CA TYR A 96 -7.43 0.93 18.14
C TYR A 96 -7.91 0.29 16.86
N ALA A 97 -8.45 1.10 15.96
CA ALA A 97 -8.89 0.66 14.64
C ALA A 97 -8.43 1.65 13.58
N GLU A 98 -7.98 1.13 12.47
CA GLU A 98 -7.69 1.95 11.30
C GLU A 98 -8.95 2.60 10.79
N LYS A 99 -8.82 3.83 10.32
CA LYS A 99 -9.94 4.57 9.76
C LYS A 99 -9.47 5.53 8.68
N GLY A 100 -10.01 5.36 7.49
CA GLY A 100 -9.83 6.30 6.39
C GLY A 100 -8.61 6.07 5.51
N VAL A 101 -7.72 5.14 5.83
CA VAL A 101 -6.54 4.81 5.00
C VAL A 101 -6.99 4.36 3.62
N ASP A 102 -7.86 3.35 3.54
CA ASP A 102 -8.34 2.78 2.27
C ASP A 102 -9.08 3.83 1.44
N THR A 103 -9.95 4.61 2.09
CA THR A 103 -10.66 5.72 1.44
C THR A 103 -9.69 6.78 0.92
N GLY A 104 -8.66 7.11 1.70
CA GLY A 104 -7.64 8.08 1.33
C GLY A 104 -6.82 7.62 0.14
N LEU A 105 -6.33 6.38 0.14
CA LEU A 105 -5.60 5.79 -0.97
C LEU A 105 -6.46 5.74 -2.23
N ALA A 106 -7.69 5.19 -2.12
CA ALA A 106 -8.63 5.11 -3.24
C ALA A 106 -8.93 6.49 -3.83
N THR A 107 -9.21 7.47 -2.98
CA THR A 107 -9.49 8.86 -3.40
C THR A 107 -8.28 9.49 -4.10
N LYS A 108 -7.07 9.33 -3.54
CA LYS A 108 -5.83 9.86 -4.15
C LYS A 108 -5.60 9.24 -5.52
N MET A 109 -5.74 7.92 -5.62
CA MET A 109 -5.56 7.18 -6.87
C MET A 109 -6.55 7.64 -7.95
N LEU A 110 -7.83 7.80 -7.62
CA LEU A 110 -8.86 8.32 -8.52
C LEU A 110 -8.60 9.77 -8.93
N MET A 111 -8.33 10.65 -7.96
CA MET A 111 -8.09 12.08 -8.21
C MET A 111 -6.91 12.30 -9.15
N LEU A 112 -5.78 11.61 -8.92
CA LEU A 112 -4.61 11.70 -9.77
C LEU A 112 -4.87 11.09 -11.16
N GLY A 113 -5.63 10.00 -11.24
CA GLY A 113 -6.04 9.39 -12.50
C GLY A 113 -6.94 10.31 -13.33
N MET A 114 -7.94 10.94 -12.73
CA MET A 114 -8.81 11.92 -13.40
C MET A 114 -8.03 13.11 -13.94
N ASN A 115 -6.99 13.55 -13.22
CA ASN A 115 -6.10 14.65 -13.65
C ASN A 115 -5.00 14.20 -14.62
N ARG A 116 -5.02 12.93 -15.08
CA ARG A 116 -3.99 12.38 -15.97
C ARG A 116 -2.56 12.56 -15.43
N ALA A 117 -2.41 12.49 -14.09
CA ALA A 117 -1.12 12.62 -13.43
C ALA A 117 -0.21 11.40 -13.62
N TYR A 118 -0.77 10.27 -14.05
CA TYR A 118 -0.05 9.03 -14.36
C TYR A 118 -0.73 8.28 -15.53
N GLU A 119 0.02 7.35 -16.11
CA GLU A 119 -0.45 6.37 -17.10
C GLU A 119 -0.58 4.98 -16.49
N THR A 120 0.31 4.68 -15.53
CA THR A 120 0.29 3.43 -14.77
C THR A 120 0.30 3.70 -13.26
N ALA A 121 -0.61 3.08 -12.53
CA ALA A 121 -0.59 2.99 -11.09
C ALA A 121 -0.01 1.63 -10.66
N LEU A 122 0.98 1.63 -9.77
CA LEU A 122 1.41 0.44 -9.05
C LEU A 122 0.66 0.43 -7.71
N LEU A 123 -0.26 -0.52 -7.54
CA LEU A 123 -0.99 -0.68 -6.28
C LEU A 123 -0.31 -1.78 -5.45
N VAL A 124 0.30 -1.38 -4.34
CA VAL A 124 0.94 -2.30 -3.39
C VAL A 124 -0.04 -2.62 -2.28
N SER A 125 -0.97 -3.49 -2.58
CA SER A 125 -1.99 -4.07 -1.70
C SER A 125 -2.65 -5.26 -2.36
N GLY A 126 -3.18 -6.17 -1.57
CA GLY A 126 -4.02 -7.29 -2.02
C GLY A 126 -5.48 -7.13 -1.63
N ASP A 127 -5.84 -6.02 -1.00
CA ASP A 127 -7.15 -5.82 -0.42
C ASP A 127 -8.25 -5.65 -1.49
N ARG A 128 -9.30 -6.44 -1.34
CA ARG A 128 -10.48 -6.41 -2.21
C ARG A 128 -11.20 -5.07 -2.21
N ASP A 129 -11.07 -4.29 -1.16
CA ASP A 129 -11.74 -2.99 -1.04
C ASP A 129 -11.28 -2.00 -2.12
N TYR A 130 -10.12 -2.22 -2.74
CA TYR A 130 -9.65 -1.43 -3.89
C TYR A 130 -10.21 -1.87 -5.25
N LEU A 131 -10.97 -2.97 -5.33
CA LEU A 131 -11.45 -3.54 -6.59
C LEU A 131 -12.18 -2.52 -7.48
N GLU A 132 -13.14 -1.82 -6.90
CA GLU A 132 -13.92 -0.83 -7.66
C GLU A 132 -13.06 0.37 -8.08
N THR A 133 -12.14 0.82 -7.23
CA THR A 133 -11.18 1.87 -7.57
C THR A 133 -10.34 1.47 -8.79
N VAL A 134 -9.82 0.23 -8.80
CA VAL A 134 -9.04 -0.30 -9.92
C VAL A 134 -9.85 -0.33 -11.20
N LYS A 135 -11.09 -0.81 -11.16
CA LYS A 135 -11.99 -0.83 -12.31
C LYS A 135 -12.25 0.59 -12.85
N TYR A 136 -12.51 1.57 -11.98
CA TYR A 136 -12.71 2.95 -12.41
C TYR A 136 -11.45 3.55 -13.05
N VAL A 137 -10.28 3.33 -12.48
CA VAL A 137 -9.02 3.80 -13.05
C VAL A 137 -8.76 3.17 -14.42
N LYS A 138 -8.98 1.87 -14.56
CA LYS A 138 -8.90 1.17 -15.86
C LYS A 138 -9.93 1.70 -16.87
N GLY A 139 -11.15 2.00 -16.40
CA GLY A 139 -12.20 2.62 -17.21
C GLY A 139 -11.83 4.00 -17.78
N MET A 140 -10.89 4.72 -17.14
CA MET A 140 -10.31 5.95 -17.65
C MET A 140 -9.23 5.73 -18.72
N GLY A 141 -8.92 4.48 -19.06
CA GLY A 141 -7.87 4.10 -20.02
C GLY A 141 -6.47 4.11 -19.41
N LEU A 142 -6.35 4.06 -18.08
CA LEU A 142 -5.10 3.97 -17.35
C LEU A 142 -4.79 2.50 -16.99
N ARG A 143 -3.54 2.21 -16.70
CA ARG A 143 -3.11 0.87 -16.27
C ARG A 143 -3.04 0.81 -14.75
N VAL A 144 -3.37 -0.36 -14.18
CA VAL A 144 -3.14 -0.67 -12.77
C VAL A 144 -2.42 -1.99 -12.69
N GLU A 145 -1.23 -2.00 -12.10
CA GLU A 145 -0.44 -3.19 -11.83
C GLU A 145 -0.44 -3.45 -10.33
N VAL A 146 -0.74 -4.69 -9.94
CA VAL A 146 -0.86 -5.08 -8.54
C VAL A 146 0.43 -5.73 -8.06
N ILE A 147 0.90 -5.28 -6.89
CA ILE A 147 2.03 -5.86 -6.16
C ILE A 147 1.49 -6.29 -4.79
N SER A 148 1.61 -7.55 -4.41
CA SER A 148 1.02 -8.03 -3.17
C SER A 148 1.75 -9.23 -2.59
N TRP A 149 1.49 -9.50 -1.31
CA TRP A 149 1.78 -10.79 -0.72
C TRP A 149 0.79 -11.84 -1.23
N ARG A 150 1.25 -13.10 -1.39
CA ARG A 150 0.35 -14.19 -1.82
C ARG A 150 -0.79 -14.41 -0.82
N SER A 151 -0.50 -14.27 0.47
CA SER A 151 -1.47 -14.47 1.55
C SER A 151 -2.50 -13.35 1.70
N CYS A 152 -2.23 -12.16 1.16
CA CYS A 152 -3.09 -10.99 1.31
C CYS A 152 -3.89 -10.66 0.04
N LEU A 153 -3.65 -11.36 -1.07
CA LEU A 153 -4.23 -11.04 -2.37
C LEU A 153 -5.61 -11.66 -2.55
N SER A 154 -6.61 -10.86 -2.85
CA SER A 154 -7.91 -11.34 -3.30
C SER A 154 -7.88 -11.72 -4.78
N ASP A 155 -8.55 -12.82 -5.13
CA ASP A 155 -8.63 -13.31 -6.52
C ASP A 155 -9.27 -12.28 -7.47
N ASP A 156 -10.29 -11.56 -6.99
CA ASP A 156 -10.98 -10.53 -7.76
C ASP A 156 -10.03 -9.37 -8.14
N LEU A 157 -9.20 -8.94 -7.19
CA LEU A 157 -8.21 -7.87 -7.43
C LEU A 157 -7.09 -8.34 -8.35
N ALA A 158 -6.64 -9.60 -8.19
CA ALA A 158 -5.64 -10.20 -9.06
C ALA A 158 -6.09 -10.24 -10.52
N ALA A 159 -7.36 -10.59 -10.76
CA ALA A 159 -7.95 -10.64 -12.11
C ALA A 159 -8.04 -9.28 -12.78
N GLU A 160 -8.10 -8.18 -12.01
CA GLU A 160 -8.14 -6.81 -12.54
C GLU A 160 -6.76 -6.21 -12.80
N SER A 161 -5.67 -6.85 -12.38
CA SER A 161 -4.33 -6.34 -12.66
C SER A 161 -4.06 -6.27 -14.18
N SER A 162 -3.50 -5.15 -14.64
CA SER A 162 -3.17 -4.92 -16.06
C SER A 162 -1.96 -5.73 -16.55
N SER A 163 -1.23 -6.35 -15.64
CA SER A 163 -0.09 -7.25 -15.89
C SER A 163 -0.14 -8.41 -14.89
N PRO A 164 0.66 -9.47 -15.05
CA PRO A 164 0.83 -10.47 -14.01
C PRO A 164 1.18 -9.83 -12.67
N VAL A 165 0.51 -10.28 -11.61
CA VAL A 165 0.76 -9.75 -10.26
C VAL A 165 2.21 -10.01 -9.86
N ILE A 166 2.85 -8.99 -9.31
CA ILE A 166 4.18 -9.11 -8.72
C ILE A 166 4.01 -9.53 -7.26
N PHE A 167 4.55 -10.68 -6.90
CA PHE A 167 4.46 -11.17 -5.54
C PHE A 167 5.68 -10.76 -4.72
N LEU A 168 5.44 -10.03 -3.62
CA LEU A 168 6.49 -9.63 -2.68
C LEU A 168 7.23 -10.84 -2.12
N SER A 169 6.54 -11.96 -1.94
CA SER A 169 7.14 -13.23 -1.49
C SER A 169 8.24 -13.74 -2.43
N ASP A 170 8.16 -13.45 -3.72
CA ASP A 170 9.13 -13.91 -4.72
C ASP A 170 10.36 -12.99 -4.77
N LEU A 171 10.26 -11.81 -4.15
CA LEU A 171 11.30 -10.79 -4.13
C LEU A 171 12.15 -10.82 -2.86
N GLN A 172 11.93 -11.79 -1.94
CA GLN A 172 12.61 -11.83 -0.64
C GLN A 172 14.12 -11.62 -0.77
N GLY A 173 14.79 -12.36 -1.63
CA GLY A 173 16.24 -12.27 -1.83
C GLY A 173 16.74 -10.90 -2.31
N GLU A 174 15.85 -10.05 -2.84
CA GLU A 174 16.20 -8.74 -3.38
C GLU A 174 15.83 -7.59 -2.42
N ILE A 175 14.71 -7.71 -1.71
CA ILE A 175 14.14 -6.61 -0.93
C ILE A 175 14.04 -6.88 0.57
N GLU A 176 14.51 -8.03 1.06
CA GLU A 176 14.51 -8.31 2.49
C GLU A 176 15.45 -7.37 3.24
N LYS A 177 14.96 -6.86 4.38
CA LYS A 177 15.79 -6.11 5.32
C LYS A 177 16.76 -7.07 6.01
N THR A 178 18.03 -6.91 5.71
CA THR A 178 19.12 -7.56 6.44
C THR A 178 19.52 -6.68 7.63
N ASP A 179 19.64 -7.28 8.81
CA ASP A 179 20.08 -6.59 10.04
C ASP A 179 21.49 -5.98 9.90
#